data_8c044cf92e8c1c58cacecc09b65e1979
#
_entry.id   8c044cf92e8c1c58cacecc09b65e1979
#
_cell.length_a   1.000
_cell.length_b   1.000
_cell.length_c   1.000
_cell.angle_alpha   90.00
_cell.angle_beta   90.00
_cell.angle_gamma   90.00
#
_symmetry.space_group_name_H-M   'P 1'
#
loop_
_entity.id
_entity.type
_entity.pdbx_description
1 polymer ?
#
loop_
_entity_poly.entity_id
_entity_poly.type
_entity_poly.pdbx_seq_one_letter_code
_entity_poly.pdbx_strand_id
1 'polypeptide(L)'
;CVVERVSGQSFDAFLQARILGPLRMTDTRFFLTPDLRERLAAVYAANDRGGYARADEGSRGQGSYVDGPRASFSGGAGLLSTASDYARFLQMLLNGGTLDGARILAPATVALMTQNHLGTLYNSNGATGFGLGFEVLLDPGRAGQYGSVGRFGWGGAYATNYWVDPAQDLVAVFMIQLMPAGGLDL
;
A
#
# COMPACT_ATOMS: atom_id res chain seq x y z
N CYS A 1 -1.39 -13.65 14.11
CA CYS A 1 -2.00 -12.31 14.11
C CYS A 1 -3.44 -12.39 14.66
N VAL A 2 -4.07 -11.24 15.02
CA VAL A 2 -5.46 -11.24 15.57
C VAL A 2 -6.44 -11.82 14.57
N VAL A 3 -6.29 -11.45 13.28
CA VAL A 3 -7.17 -11.94 12.21
C VAL A 3 -7.18 -13.47 12.14
N GLU A 4 -6.03 -14.12 12.22
CA GLU A 4 -5.93 -15.59 12.19
C GLU A 4 -6.62 -16.24 13.39
N ARG A 5 -6.44 -15.66 14.57
CA ARG A 5 -7.06 -16.15 15.81
C ARG A 5 -8.59 -16.07 15.78
N VAL A 6 -9.11 -14.98 15.23
CA VAL A 6 -10.57 -14.74 15.19
C VAL A 6 -11.23 -15.49 14.04
N SER A 7 -10.57 -15.58 12.88
CA SER A 7 -11.14 -16.21 11.68
C SER A 7 -10.91 -17.72 11.59
N GLY A 8 -9.89 -18.24 12.30
CA GLY A 8 -9.44 -19.64 12.15
C GLY A 8 -8.75 -19.92 10.82
N GLN A 9 -8.42 -18.90 10.03
CA GLN A 9 -7.76 -19.00 8.73
C GLN A 9 -6.36 -18.40 8.79
N SER A 10 -5.44 -18.84 7.93
CA SER A 10 -4.20 -18.12 7.72
C SER A 10 -4.47 -16.73 7.12
N PHE A 11 -3.56 -15.78 7.36
CA PHE A 11 -3.80 -14.39 6.97
C PHE A 11 -3.91 -14.21 5.46
N ASP A 12 -3.11 -14.92 4.68
CA ASP A 12 -3.19 -14.93 3.22
C ASP A 12 -4.52 -15.50 2.71
N ALA A 13 -5.00 -16.62 3.27
CA ALA A 13 -6.28 -17.19 2.93
C ALA A 13 -7.45 -16.26 3.26
N PHE A 14 -7.38 -15.59 4.42
CA PHE A 14 -8.37 -14.58 4.81
C PHE A 14 -8.39 -13.41 3.82
N LEU A 15 -7.23 -12.85 3.48
CA LEU A 15 -7.14 -11.75 2.50
C LEU A 15 -7.69 -12.18 1.13
N GLN A 16 -7.32 -13.38 0.67
CA GLN A 16 -7.79 -13.92 -0.60
C GLN A 16 -9.31 -14.04 -0.62
N ALA A 17 -9.91 -14.59 0.43
CA ALA A 17 -11.35 -14.82 0.49
C ALA A 17 -12.17 -13.53 0.66
N ARG A 18 -11.65 -12.55 1.40
CA ARG A 18 -12.42 -11.39 1.86
C ARG A 18 -12.15 -10.10 1.08
N ILE A 19 -10.98 -9.99 0.46
CA ILE A 19 -10.55 -8.75 -0.20
C ILE A 19 -10.10 -9.03 -1.63
N LEU A 20 -9.02 -9.84 -1.80
CA LEU A 20 -8.35 -9.96 -3.09
C LEU A 20 -9.22 -10.64 -4.15
N GLY A 21 -9.87 -11.75 -3.78
CA GLY A 21 -10.79 -12.48 -4.68
C GLY A 21 -12.00 -11.64 -5.10
N PRO A 22 -12.79 -11.09 -4.16
CA PRO A 22 -13.92 -10.23 -4.50
C PRO A 22 -13.55 -9.00 -5.34
N LEU A 23 -12.37 -8.41 -5.11
CA LEU A 23 -11.84 -7.29 -5.89
C LEU A 23 -11.14 -7.72 -7.18
N ARG A 24 -11.04 -9.02 -7.46
CA ARG A 24 -10.32 -9.58 -8.63
C ARG A 24 -8.86 -9.10 -8.72
N MET A 25 -8.20 -9.00 -7.58
CA MET A 25 -6.77 -8.65 -7.48
C MET A 25 -5.92 -9.92 -7.65
N THR A 26 -5.87 -10.42 -8.87
CA THR A 26 -5.35 -11.77 -9.19
C THR A 26 -3.84 -11.88 -9.10
N ASP A 27 -3.12 -10.77 -9.14
CA ASP A 27 -1.66 -10.70 -9.06
C ASP A 27 -1.15 -10.28 -7.66
N THR A 28 -2.05 -10.08 -6.70
CA THR A 28 -1.70 -9.68 -5.33
C THR A 28 -1.57 -10.90 -4.42
N ARG A 29 -0.37 -11.11 -3.85
CA ARG A 29 -0.03 -12.28 -3.03
C ARG A 29 1.25 -12.07 -2.20
N PHE A 30 1.48 -12.91 -1.19
CA PHE A 30 2.70 -12.85 -0.37
C PHE A 30 3.90 -13.55 -1.02
N PHE A 31 3.65 -14.56 -1.86
CA PHE A 31 4.70 -15.37 -2.50
C PHE A 31 4.35 -15.62 -3.96
N LEU A 32 5.37 -15.79 -4.77
CA LEU A 32 5.22 -16.15 -6.18
C LEU A 32 5.47 -17.64 -6.38
N THR A 33 4.84 -18.18 -7.40
CA THR A 33 5.21 -19.48 -7.98
C THR A 33 6.43 -19.30 -8.91
N PRO A 34 7.22 -20.35 -9.15
CA PRO A 34 8.43 -20.23 -9.99
C PRO A 34 8.18 -19.66 -11.38
N ASP A 35 7.04 -19.93 -11.99
CA ASP A 35 6.62 -19.41 -13.31
C ASP A 35 6.39 -17.89 -13.32
N LEU A 36 6.14 -17.29 -12.16
CA LEU A 36 5.94 -15.84 -12.03
C LEU A 36 7.24 -15.08 -11.66
N ARG A 37 8.37 -15.77 -11.52
CA ARG A 37 9.65 -15.17 -11.12
C ARG A 37 10.04 -13.97 -11.98
N GLU A 38 9.91 -14.10 -13.28
CA GLU A 38 10.29 -13.04 -14.24
C GLU A 38 9.39 -11.80 -14.18
N ARG A 39 8.25 -11.90 -13.53
CA ARG A 39 7.34 -10.76 -13.30
C ARG A 39 7.71 -9.95 -12.06
N LEU A 40 8.59 -10.45 -11.20
CA LEU A 40 9.02 -9.74 -10.00
C LEU A 40 9.98 -8.62 -10.37
N ALA A 41 9.57 -7.38 -10.12
CA ALA A 41 10.41 -6.22 -10.36
C ALA A 41 11.68 -6.26 -9.49
N ALA A 42 12.84 -6.00 -10.07
CA ALA A 42 14.09 -5.94 -9.35
C ALA A 42 14.14 -4.70 -8.44
N VAL A 43 14.65 -4.88 -7.24
CA VAL A 43 14.92 -3.77 -6.32
C VAL A 43 16.28 -3.16 -6.68
N TYR A 44 16.34 -1.84 -6.69
CA TYR A 44 17.57 -1.06 -6.87
C TYR A 44 17.91 -0.30 -5.59
N ALA A 45 19.17 -0.08 -5.36
CA ALA A 45 19.67 0.74 -4.27
C ALA A 45 20.74 1.73 -4.78
N ALA A 46 20.87 2.86 -4.09
CA ALA A 46 21.94 3.80 -4.35
C ALA A 46 23.30 3.14 -4.11
N ASN A 47 24.29 3.45 -4.95
CA ASN A 47 25.66 2.96 -4.82
C ASN A 47 26.62 4.11 -4.51
N ASP A 48 27.84 3.76 -4.04
CA ASP A 48 28.88 4.73 -3.64
C ASP A 48 29.39 5.62 -4.79
N ARG A 49 29.01 5.34 -6.03
CA ARG A 49 29.41 6.09 -7.23
C ARG A 49 28.38 7.13 -7.67
N GLY A 50 27.36 7.39 -6.85
CA GLY A 50 26.31 8.35 -7.15
C GLY A 50 25.26 7.87 -8.17
N GLY A 51 25.18 6.55 -8.40
CA GLY A 51 24.19 5.92 -9.27
C GLY A 51 23.37 4.86 -8.52
N TYR A 52 22.66 4.02 -9.28
CA TYR A 52 21.86 2.92 -8.75
C TYR A 52 22.38 1.59 -9.26
N ALA A 53 22.32 0.57 -8.43
CA ALA A 53 22.61 -0.81 -8.78
C ALA A 53 21.50 -1.71 -8.28
N ARG A 54 21.31 -2.88 -8.91
CA ARG A 54 20.40 -3.91 -8.42
C ARG A 54 20.85 -4.31 -7.01
N ALA A 55 19.92 -4.26 -6.07
CA ALA A 55 20.17 -4.66 -4.70
C ALA A 55 20.31 -6.20 -4.60
N ASP A 56 21.23 -6.64 -3.77
CA ASP A 56 21.41 -8.06 -3.47
C ASP A 56 20.17 -8.62 -2.75
N GLU A 57 19.97 -9.92 -2.87
CA GLU A 57 18.96 -10.64 -2.09
C GLU A 57 19.30 -10.60 -0.59
N GLY A 58 18.28 -10.34 0.23
CA GLY A 58 18.43 -10.29 1.69
C GLY A 58 17.72 -9.13 2.36
N SER A 59 18.08 -8.79 3.60
CA SER A 59 17.36 -7.85 4.48
C SER A 59 17.30 -6.40 3.99
N ARG A 60 18.13 -6.00 3.03
CA ARG A 60 18.17 -4.65 2.44
C ARG A 60 17.89 -4.63 0.95
N GLY A 61 17.51 -5.74 0.37
CA GLY A 61 17.26 -5.89 -1.04
C GLY A 61 15.96 -6.62 -1.30
N GLN A 62 15.95 -7.38 -2.38
CA GLN A 62 14.80 -8.17 -2.77
C GLN A 62 14.58 -9.33 -1.80
N GLY A 63 13.35 -9.48 -1.29
CA GLY A 63 12.99 -10.61 -0.45
C GLY A 63 12.91 -11.93 -1.23
N SER A 64 13.05 -13.05 -0.53
CA SER A 64 12.96 -14.40 -1.12
C SER A 64 11.49 -14.81 -1.39
N TYR A 65 10.83 -14.08 -2.26
CA TYR A 65 9.39 -14.25 -2.53
C TYR A 65 9.05 -15.50 -3.36
N VAL A 66 10.02 -16.10 -4.02
CA VAL A 66 9.84 -17.32 -4.82
C VAL A 66 10.35 -18.55 -4.07
N ASP A 67 11.58 -18.49 -3.55
CA ASP A 67 12.31 -19.62 -2.99
C ASP A 67 12.30 -19.66 -1.45
N GLY A 68 11.83 -18.59 -0.80
CA GLY A 68 11.82 -18.49 0.64
C GLY A 68 10.73 -19.30 1.33
N PRO A 69 10.84 -19.43 2.67
CA PRO A 69 9.83 -20.12 3.45
C PRO A 69 8.50 -19.36 3.43
N ARG A 70 7.42 -20.07 3.12
CA ARG A 70 6.04 -19.53 3.08
C ARG A 70 5.35 -19.65 4.45
N ALA A 71 6.07 -19.25 5.50
CA ALA A 71 5.66 -19.52 6.89
C ALA A 71 5.11 -18.29 7.62
N SER A 72 5.26 -17.08 7.06
CA SER A 72 4.84 -15.86 7.73
C SER A 72 4.13 -14.91 6.77
N PHE A 73 2.96 -14.43 7.19
CA PHE A 73 2.14 -13.47 6.46
C PHE A 73 2.04 -12.19 7.30
N SER A 74 2.83 -11.18 6.97
CA SER A 74 2.85 -9.93 7.73
C SER A 74 1.78 -8.96 7.24
N GLY A 75 1.09 -8.32 8.18
CA GLY A 75 0.17 -7.21 7.86
C GLY A 75 0.87 -5.88 7.61
N GLY A 76 2.18 -5.79 7.87
CA GLY A 76 2.95 -4.56 7.72
C GLY A 76 3.87 -4.52 6.50
N ALA A 77 4.19 -5.67 5.90
CA ALA A 77 5.10 -5.73 4.74
C ALA A 77 5.05 -7.09 4.05
N GLY A 78 5.54 -7.17 2.81
CA GLY A 78 5.75 -8.42 2.09
C GLY A 78 4.64 -8.81 1.10
N LEU A 79 3.57 -8.04 1.00
CA LEU A 79 2.56 -8.26 -0.03
C LEU A 79 3.08 -7.73 -1.37
N LEU A 80 3.11 -8.61 -2.37
CA LEU A 80 3.41 -8.27 -3.76
C LEU A 80 2.11 -7.89 -4.48
N SER A 81 2.17 -6.93 -5.37
CA SER A 81 1.01 -6.49 -6.14
C SER A 81 1.42 -5.89 -7.48
N THR A 82 0.45 -5.50 -8.28
CA THR A 82 0.60 -4.68 -9.48
C THR A 82 -0.11 -3.35 -9.30
N ALA A 83 0.26 -2.34 -10.10
CA ALA A 83 -0.44 -1.05 -10.08
C ALA A 83 -1.93 -1.21 -10.41
N SER A 84 -2.27 -2.13 -11.31
CA SER A 84 -3.65 -2.43 -11.68
C SER A 84 -4.45 -3.01 -10.51
N ASP A 85 -3.91 -4.03 -9.84
CA ASP A 85 -4.58 -4.63 -8.69
C ASP A 85 -4.75 -3.63 -7.54
N TYR A 86 -3.67 -2.88 -7.26
CA TYR A 86 -3.71 -1.92 -6.17
C TYR A 86 -4.67 -0.76 -6.47
N ALA A 87 -4.76 -0.31 -7.73
CA ALA A 87 -5.76 0.67 -8.15
C ALA A 87 -7.19 0.18 -7.93
N ARG A 88 -7.47 -1.12 -8.09
CA ARG A 88 -8.79 -1.69 -7.78
C ARG A 88 -9.13 -1.58 -6.30
N PHE A 89 -8.16 -1.83 -5.42
CA PHE A 89 -8.34 -1.64 -3.98
C PHE A 89 -8.64 -0.18 -3.63
N LEU A 90 -7.88 0.76 -4.21
CA LEU A 90 -8.09 2.19 -3.98
C LEU A 90 -9.40 2.69 -4.57
N GLN A 91 -9.79 2.22 -5.75
CA GLN A 91 -11.09 2.53 -6.35
C GLN A 91 -12.25 2.02 -5.48
N MET A 92 -12.11 0.85 -4.87
CA MET A 92 -13.09 0.35 -3.89
C MET A 92 -13.25 1.32 -2.72
N LEU A 93 -12.14 1.87 -2.20
CA LEU A 93 -12.18 2.88 -1.13
C LEU A 93 -12.84 4.18 -1.61
N LEU A 94 -12.45 4.69 -2.79
CA LEU A 94 -13.04 5.89 -3.39
C LEU A 94 -14.57 5.75 -3.56
N ASN A 95 -15.04 4.57 -3.94
CA ASN A 95 -16.45 4.24 -4.08
C ASN A 95 -17.16 3.93 -2.73
N GLY A 96 -16.57 4.30 -1.60
CA GLY A 96 -17.17 4.06 -0.27
C GLY A 96 -17.28 2.58 0.10
N GLY A 97 -16.30 1.77 -0.30
CA GLY A 97 -16.16 0.37 0.11
C GLY A 97 -16.72 -0.66 -0.85
N THR A 98 -17.03 -0.28 -2.10
CA THR A 98 -17.62 -1.18 -3.10
C THR A 98 -16.92 -1.05 -4.46
N LEU A 99 -16.69 -2.17 -5.14
CA LEU A 99 -16.21 -2.19 -6.53
C LEU A 99 -16.84 -3.39 -7.28
N ASP A 100 -17.28 -3.18 -8.51
CA ASP A 100 -17.86 -4.21 -9.41
C ASP A 100 -18.96 -5.06 -8.73
N GLY A 101 -19.77 -4.44 -7.87
CA GLY A 101 -20.82 -5.13 -7.12
C GLY A 101 -20.35 -5.83 -5.83
N ALA A 102 -19.06 -5.96 -5.60
CA ALA A 102 -18.50 -6.52 -4.35
C ALA A 102 -18.38 -5.42 -3.27
N ARG A 103 -19.05 -5.62 -2.14
CA ARG A 103 -18.91 -4.76 -0.96
C ARG A 103 -17.89 -5.35 -0.02
N ILE A 104 -16.78 -4.62 0.19
CA ILE A 104 -15.71 -4.99 1.12
C ILE A 104 -15.91 -4.30 2.47
N LEU A 105 -16.26 -3.00 2.45
CA LEU A 105 -16.43 -2.17 3.63
C LEU A 105 -17.76 -1.41 3.57
N ALA A 106 -18.28 -1.03 4.72
CA ALA A 106 -19.38 -0.07 4.79
C ALA A 106 -18.85 1.36 4.50
N PRO A 107 -19.65 2.25 3.92
CA PRO A 107 -19.24 3.65 3.69
C PRO A 107 -18.79 4.36 4.98
N ALA A 108 -19.47 4.12 6.09
CA ALA A 108 -19.09 4.67 7.38
C ALA A 108 -17.72 4.17 7.86
N THR A 109 -17.34 2.92 7.52
CA THR A 109 -16.02 2.39 7.84
C THR A 109 -14.93 3.09 7.02
N VAL A 110 -15.15 3.29 5.71
CA VAL A 110 -14.22 4.04 4.86
C VAL A 110 -14.07 5.48 5.37
N ALA A 111 -15.17 6.15 5.70
CA ALA A 111 -15.14 7.49 6.26
C ALA A 111 -14.35 7.54 7.57
N LEU A 112 -14.53 6.55 8.45
CA LEU A 112 -13.75 6.44 9.68
C LEU A 112 -12.25 6.23 9.40
N MET A 113 -11.89 5.36 8.46
CA MET A 113 -10.51 5.05 8.12
C MET A 113 -9.74 6.27 7.58
N THR A 114 -10.43 7.18 6.92
CA THR A 114 -9.85 8.34 6.23
C THR A 114 -9.98 9.66 7.02
N GLN A 115 -10.26 9.59 8.31
CA GLN A 115 -10.26 10.73 9.23
C GLN A 115 -8.96 10.81 10.02
N ASN A 116 -8.57 12.02 10.42
CA ASN A 116 -7.44 12.20 11.33
C ASN A 116 -7.83 11.79 12.76
N HIS A 117 -7.25 10.71 13.26
CA HIS A 117 -7.45 10.21 14.62
C HIS A 117 -6.37 10.67 15.61
N LEU A 118 -5.25 11.18 15.13
CA LEU A 118 -4.10 11.53 15.95
C LEU A 118 -4.02 13.02 16.30
N GLY A 119 -4.94 13.85 15.79
CA GLY A 119 -4.89 15.29 15.99
C GLY A 119 -3.56 15.86 15.51
N THR A 120 -2.82 16.55 16.38
CA THR A 120 -1.49 17.11 16.10
C THR A 120 -0.33 16.20 16.49
N LEU A 121 -0.59 14.98 16.98
CA LEU A 121 0.47 14.04 17.39
C LEU A 121 1.25 13.49 16.21
N TYR A 122 0.62 13.34 15.04
CA TYR A 122 1.28 12.87 13.83
C TYR A 122 2.10 13.98 13.17
N ASN A 123 1.50 15.15 13.02
CA ASN A 123 2.17 16.31 12.41
C ASN A 123 1.77 17.59 13.18
N SER A 124 2.72 18.17 13.90
CA SER A 124 2.50 19.30 14.81
C SER A 124 2.08 20.59 14.10
N ASN A 125 2.40 20.74 12.80
CA ASN A 125 2.00 21.92 12.02
C ASN A 125 0.55 21.82 11.49
N GLY A 126 -0.11 20.67 11.67
CA GLY A 126 -1.48 20.45 11.23
C GLY A 126 -1.66 20.33 9.71
N ALA A 127 -0.59 20.13 8.97
CA ALA A 127 -0.66 19.98 7.51
C ALA A 127 -1.26 18.64 7.08
N THR A 128 -0.89 17.58 7.79
CA THR A 128 -1.40 16.22 7.59
C THR A 128 -1.80 15.59 8.91
N GLY A 129 -2.66 14.59 8.84
CA GLY A 129 -3.07 13.75 9.96
C GLY A 129 -2.93 12.28 9.60
N PHE A 130 -3.34 11.38 10.52
CA PHE A 130 -3.31 9.96 10.25
C PHE A 130 -4.61 9.28 10.65
N GLY A 131 -5.13 8.48 9.73
CA GLY A 131 -6.34 7.69 9.90
C GLY A 131 -6.04 6.25 10.33
N LEU A 132 -6.85 5.31 9.87
CA LEU A 132 -6.61 3.89 10.10
C LEU A 132 -5.86 3.29 8.89
N GLY A 133 -4.55 3.54 8.84
CA GLY A 133 -3.66 3.04 7.79
C GLY A 133 -3.36 4.01 6.64
N PHE A 134 -3.81 5.27 6.73
CA PHE A 134 -3.57 6.30 5.72
C PHE A 134 -3.14 7.62 6.36
N GLU A 135 -2.19 8.31 5.73
CA GLU A 135 -2.01 9.74 5.93
C GLU A 135 -3.19 10.48 5.28
N VAL A 136 -3.65 11.54 5.90
CA VAL A 136 -4.76 12.37 5.42
C VAL A 136 -4.30 13.81 5.29
N LEU A 137 -4.48 14.43 4.13
CA LEU A 137 -4.14 15.81 3.85
C LEU A 137 -5.19 16.73 4.49
N LEU A 138 -4.75 17.59 5.42
CA LEU A 138 -5.62 18.52 6.16
C LEU A 138 -5.50 19.96 5.63
N ASP A 139 -4.30 20.37 5.22
CA ASP A 139 -4.01 21.71 4.68
C ASP A 139 -2.96 21.60 3.57
N PRO A 140 -3.36 21.63 2.29
CA PRO A 140 -2.45 21.53 1.15
C PRO A 140 -1.37 22.60 1.14
N GLY A 141 -1.71 23.83 1.55
CA GLY A 141 -0.78 24.94 1.58
C GLY A 141 0.34 24.74 2.59
N ARG A 142 0.01 24.30 3.80
CA ARG A 142 0.99 23.97 4.84
C ARG A 142 1.80 22.72 4.53
N ALA A 143 1.18 21.75 3.85
CA ALA A 143 1.85 20.51 3.44
C ALA A 143 2.84 20.74 2.28
N GLY A 144 2.67 21.82 1.51
CA GLY A 144 3.40 22.02 0.27
C GLY A 144 3.07 20.96 -0.79
N GLN A 145 1.86 20.41 -0.76
CA GLN A 145 1.46 19.30 -1.60
C GLN A 145 0.24 19.65 -2.43
N TYR A 146 0.17 19.11 -3.65
CA TYR A 146 -1.03 19.16 -4.46
C TYR A 146 -2.09 18.21 -3.94
N GLY A 147 -3.36 18.55 -4.15
CA GLY A 147 -4.53 17.74 -3.81
C GLY A 147 -5.54 18.50 -2.96
N SER A 148 -6.65 17.85 -2.69
CA SER A 148 -7.74 18.39 -1.91
C SER A 148 -7.63 18.05 -0.43
N VAL A 149 -8.22 18.85 0.45
CA VAL A 149 -8.44 18.47 1.85
C VAL A 149 -9.22 17.15 1.89
N GLY A 150 -8.75 16.19 2.68
CA GLY A 150 -9.32 14.85 2.73
C GLY A 150 -8.70 13.85 1.76
N ARG A 151 -7.75 14.27 0.89
CA ARG A 151 -6.93 13.32 0.14
C ARG A 151 -6.20 12.42 1.13
N PHE A 152 -6.19 11.11 0.88
CA PHE A 152 -5.53 10.14 1.73
C PHE A 152 -4.64 9.19 0.92
N GLY A 153 -3.60 8.66 1.54
CA GLY A 153 -2.65 7.78 0.88
C GLY A 153 -1.56 7.32 1.81
N TRP A 154 -0.56 6.64 1.27
CA TRP A 154 0.65 6.25 1.99
C TRP A 154 1.77 5.90 1.03
N GLY A 155 2.98 5.76 1.57
CA GLY A 155 4.14 5.27 0.84
C GLY A 155 4.63 3.92 1.35
N GLY A 156 5.61 3.35 0.66
CA GLY A 156 6.28 2.11 1.03
C GLY A 156 7.80 2.25 1.09
N ALA A 157 8.45 1.30 1.77
CA ALA A 157 9.91 1.29 1.95
C ALA A 157 10.70 1.21 0.62
N TYR A 158 10.07 0.75 -0.45
CA TYR A 158 10.65 0.67 -1.79
C TYR A 158 10.25 1.85 -2.68
N ALA A 159 9.85 2.99 -2.10
CA ALA A 159 9.38 4.20 -2.78
C ALA A 159 8.09 4.04 -3.61
N THR A 160 7.33 2.98 -3.39
CA THR A 160 5.96 2.87 -3.88
C THR A 160 5.11 3.93 -3.19
N ASN A 161 4.28 4.63 -3.94
CA ASN A 161 3.39 5.67 -3.41
C ASN A 161 2.00 5.55 -4.04
N TYR A 162 0.98 5.95 -3.28
CA TYR A 162 -0.39 6.01 -3.78
C TYR A 162 -1.20 7.03 -3.01
N TRP A 163 -2.20 7.58 -3.67
CA TRP A 163 -3.21 8.42 -3.02
C TRP A 163 -4.57 8.31 -3.68
N VAL A 164 -5.57 8.65 -2.92
CA VAL A 164 -6.97 8.80 -3.33
C VAL A 164 -7.40 10.22 -2.98
N ASP A 165 -7.94 10.93 -3.94
CA ASP A 165 -8.53 12.28 -3.75
C ASP A 165 -10.03 12.22 -4.04
N PRO A 166 -10.88 12.06 -3.00
CA PRO A 166 -12.31 11.95 -3.19
C PRO A 166 -12.97 13.21 -3.80
N ALA A 167 -12.39 14.38 -3.56
CA ALA A 167 -12.93 15.62 -4.10
C ALA A 167 -12.68 15.78 -5.60
N GLN A 168 -11.68 15.08 -6.14
CA GLN A 168 -11.32 15.07 -7.56
C GLN A 168 -11.75 13.77 -8.26
N ASP A 169 -12.39 12.84 -7.54
CA ASP A 169 -12.70 11.49 -8.03
C ASP A 169 -11.48 10.79 -8.65
N LEU A 170 -10.34 10.87 -7.95
CA LEU A 170 -9.02 10.49 -8.48
C LEU A 170 -8.36 9.42 -7.61
N VAL A 171 -7.84 8.41 -8.28
CA VAL A 171 -6.91 7.41 -7.72
C VAL A 171 -5.58 7.51 -8.45
N ALA A 172 -4.48 7.53 -7.71
CA ALA A 172 -3.14 7.49 -8.27
C ALA A 172 -2.29 6.41 -7.59
N VAL A 173 -1.53 5.68 -8.40
CA VAL A 173 -0.59 4.64 -7.96
C VAL A 173 0.72 4.83 -8.69
N PHE A 174 1.80 4.93 -7.94
CA PHE A 174 3.16 4.99 -8.45
C PHE A 174 3.99 3.86 -7.84
N MET A 175 4.50 2.97 -8.67
CA MET A 175 5.26 1.81 -8.22
C MET A 175 6.66 1.83 -8.81
N ILE A 176 7.64 2.00 -7.94
CA ILE A 176 9.06 1.76 -8.21
C ILE A 176 9.61 0.85 -7.13
N GLN A 177 10.81 0.30 -7.35
CA GLN A 177 11.47 -0.58 -6.40
C GLN A 177 12.88 -0.04 -6.13
N LEU A 178 12.95 1.01 -5.31
CA LEU A 178 14.19 1.71 -4.95
C LEU A 178 14.35 1.78 -3.43
N MET A 179 15.53 1.44 -2.92
CA MET A 179 15.89 1.54 -1.51
C MET A 179 17.17 2.34 -1.28
N PRO A 180 17.23 3.15 -0.22
CA PRO A 180 16.10 3.60 0.59
C PRO A 180 15.17 4.52 -0.19
N ALA A 181 13.91 4.57 0.21
CA ALA A 181 12.92 5.46 -0.42
C ALA A 181 13.22 6.96 -0.24
N GLY A 182 14.13 7.31 0.65
CA GLY A 182 14.52 8.70 0.93
C GLY A 182 15.32 9.33 -0.22
N GLY A 183 14.96 10.57 -0.59
CA GLY A 183 15.62 11.36 -1.63
C GLY A 183 14.87 11.42 -2.97
N LEU A 184 13.71 10.81 -3.07
CA LEU A 184 12.77 11.09 -4.13
C LEU A 184 11.76 12.12 -3.60
N ASP A 185 11.93 13.37 -3.95
CA ASP A 185 10.90 14.41 -3.81
C ASP A 185 9.81 14.09 -4.86
N LEU A 186 8.83 13.27 -4.47
CA LEU A 186 7.66 12.94 -5.28
C LEU A 186 6.46 13.77 -4.88
#